data_ff0bff65ecb52112c2ac990dfac472e8
#
_entry.id   ff0bff65ecb52112c2ac990dfac472e8
#
_cell.length_a   1.000
_cell.length_b   1.000
_cell.length_c   1.000
_cell.angle_alpha   90.00
_cell.angle_beta   90.00
_cell.angle_gamma   90.00
#
_symmetry.space_group_name_H-M   'P 1'
#
loop_
_entity.id
_entity.type
_entity.pdbx_description
1 polymer ?
#
loop_
_entity_poly.entity_id
_entity_poly.type
_entity_poly.pdbx_seq_one_letter_code
_entity_poly.pdbx_strand_id
1 'polypeptide(L)'
;MNIGRLAEDNIKRFGEYKFVNYEGRWHTNVRIDSAANRLGNALKSLDVKKGDRVGVQLLNCPELLHAFFAVFKIGAILVPINPSLRVPELAYLYQDAGIKALISSPDYLDKIREARRDAPQLIHIILTGKKSPRDAISYGKLIKQESALLTIEETDNDDTAVMIYTAGTTGNPKGVMLTHYNWYTHVTGYYETVLLDSWGVAAKGAVKKQNKVAAKKVEVFGVSRERVSLITLPLFHGYGVFALNLEFLTGGKLVLLDRWDAEEAMKRIEKYKITEFRGVPTMYIQLLNHPKADQYDLSSLVTCICGSAPMPLTVARQWKEKHGIDIWEGYGLSEATTVNCGNIARKRPPKYGSIGTCYQKCNTIKIFDEAVKEVPAGQTGEIVIKGPCVMKGYWNKPEETAAVLKNGWLHTGDVGYMDEDGYIYLTDRKKDLIIRGGENIYPKEIENILHQHPAVLEAGVIGIPDEVYGEAVKAFVVLKKEGAASCEELMNFCKDNMPTYKRPKVIQLMNELPKSAVGKILRRELRNIG
;
A
#
# COMPACT_ATOMS: atom_id res chain seq x y z
N MET A 1 3.05 24.39 -2.19
CA MET A 1 2.31 23.80 -1.04
C MET A 1 3.13 22.65 -0.47
N ASN A 2 3.42 22.63 0.84
CA ASN A 2 4.27 21.61 1.46
C ASN A 2 3.42 20.66 2.32
N ILE A 3 3.43 19.35 2.02
CA ILE A 3 2.65 18.33 2.76
C ILE A 3 3.08 18.20 4.23
N GLY A 4 4.28 18.61 4.58
CA GLY A 4 4.75 18.66 5.96
C GLY A 4 3.92 19.57 6.88
N ARG A 5 3.12 20.48 6.32
CA ARG A 5 2.18 21.34 7.08
C ARG A 5 1.06 20.54 7.74
N LEU A 6 0.74 19.34 7.25
CA LEU A 6 -0.31 18.50 7.84
C LEU A 6 -0.07 18.23 9.34
N ALA A 7 1.18 18.13 9.79
CA ALA A 7 1.49 17.91 11.18
C ALA A 7 1.17 19.15 12.05
N GLU A 8 1.50 20.36 11.57
CA GLU A 8 1.16 21.60 12.28
C GLU A 8 -0.34 21.88 12.26
N ASP A 9 -1.00 21.65 11.12
CA ASP A 9 -2.44 21.85 10.97
C ASP A 9 -3.22 20.84 11.83
N ASN A 10 -2.70 19.63 12.01
CA ASN A 10 -3.23 18.66 12.97
C ASN A 10 -3.20 19.20 14.39
N ILE A 11 -2.07 19.76 14.83
CA ILE A 11 -1.93 20.33 16.18
C ILE A 11 -2.85 21.54 16.35
N LYS A 12 -2.92 22.44 15.37
CA LYS A 12 -3.82 23.60 15.40
C LYS A 12 -5.29 23.19 15.50
N ARG A 13 -5.69 22.15 14.76
CA ARG A 13 -7.09 21.68 14.67
C ARG A 13 -7.51 20.84 15.86
N PHE A 14 -6.65 19.97 16.36
CA PHE A 14 -7.02 18.95 17.36
C PHE A 14 -6.37 19.16 18.72
N GLY A 15 -5.40 20.09 18.86
CA GLY A 15 -4.57 20.21 20.05
C GLY A 15 -3.67 18.99 20.26
N GLU A 16 -3.09 18.85 21.45
CA GLU A 16 -2.28 17.69 21.80
C GLU A 16 -3.14 16.48 22.15
N TYR A 17 -2.80 15.29 21.61
CA TYR A 17 -3.45 14.02 21.93
C TYR A 17 -2.50 12.84 21.72
N LYS A 18 -2.85 11.67 22.29
CA LYS A 18 -2.17 10.39 22.05
C LYS A 18 -2.37 10.00 20.59
N PHE A 19 -1.32 10.07 19.79
CA PHE A 19 -1.38 9.89 18.35
C PHE A 19 -0.88 8.51 17.90
N VAL A 20 0.32 8.12 18.29
CA VAL A 20 0.96 6.87 17.88
C VAL A 20 1.26 5.99 19.07
N ASN A 21 0.79 4.73 19.06
CA ASN A 21 1.26 3.69 19.98
C ASN A 21 2.30 2.82 19.29
N TYR A 22 3.44 2.68 19.91
CA TYR A 22 4.49 1.77 19.50
C TYR A 22 5.03 1.04 20.75
N GLU A 23 5.10 -0.29 20.68
CA GLU A 23 5.53 -1.15 21.80
C GLU A 23 4.85 -0.81 23.15
N GLY A 24 3.55 -0.54 23.11
CA GLY A 24 2.75 -0.23 24.30
C GLY A 24 2.86 1.22 24.79
N ARG A 25 3.74 2.04 24.21
CA ARG A 25 3.95 3.44 24.58
C ARG A 25 3.23 4.38 23.62
N TRP A 26 2.47 5.32 24.15
CA TRP A 26 1.85 6.38 23.37
C TRP A 26 2.77 7.59 23.19
N HIS A 27 2.89 8.06 21.96
CA HIS A 27 3.51 9.32 21.58
C HIS A 27 2.43 10.31 21.16
N THR A 28 2.52 11.57 21.60
CA THR A 28 1.57 12.60 21.19
C THR A 28 1.93 13.15 19.80
N ASN A 29 0.95 13.71 19.08
CA ASN A 29 1.16 14.39 17.81
C ASN A 29 2.20 15.52 17.95
N VAL A 30 2.16 16.29 19.06
CA VAL A 30 3.13 17.35 19.38
C VAL A 30 4.55 16.80 19.53
N ARG A 31 4.71 15.62 20.18
CA ARG A 31 6.03 14.97 20.32
C ARG A 31 6.58 14.49 18.97
N ILE A 32 5.73 13.93 18.13
CA ILE A 32 6.11 13.49 16.77
C ILE A 32 6.56 14.71 15.96
N ASP A 33 5.78 15.79 15.96
CA ASP A 33 6.09 17.00 15.22
C ASP A 33 7.36 17.68 15.74
N SER A 34 7.51 17.82 17.05
CA SER A 34 8.72 18.40 17.67
C SER A 34 9.99 17.59 17.32
N ALA A 35 9.91 16.27 17.31
CA ALA A 35 11.04 15.43 16.91
C ALA A 35 11.35 15.55 15.40
N ALA A 36 10.31 15.66 14.57
CA ALA A 36 10.46 15.94 13.14
C ALA A 36 11.13 17.30 12.89
N ASN A 37 10.74 18.34 13.63
CA ASN A 37 11.35 19.69 13.52
C ASN A 37 12.84 19.66 13.90
N ARG A 38 13.19 19.00 15.00
CA ARG A 38 14.60 18.82 15.40
C ARG A 38 15.40 18.07 14.35
N LEU A 39 14.83 16.99 13.80
CA LEU A 39 15.51 16.23 12.74
C LEU A 39 15.62 17.06 11.45
N GLY A 40 14.62 17.87 11.10
CA GLY A 40 14.68 18.78 9.97
C GLY A 40 15.81 19.81 10.09
N ASN A 41 15.96 20.45 11.28
CA ASN A 41 17.07 21.34 11.57
C ASN A 41 18.42 20.61 11.48
N ALA A 42 18.49 19.41 12.04
CA ALA A 42 19.70 18.58 11.98
C ALA A 42 20.11 18.22 10.53
N LEU A 43 19.15 17.88 9.68
CA LEU A 43 19.41 17.62 8.26
C LEU A 43 19.91 18.89 7.55
N LYS A 44 19.34 20.07 7.87
CA LYS A 44 19.84 21.36 7.35
C LYS A 44 21.27 21.65 7.83
N SER A 45 21.61 21.36 9.10
CA SER A 45 22.97 21.50 9.64
C SER A 45 23.98 20.53 8.98
N LEU A 46 23.51 19.43 8.41
CA LEU A 46 24.27 18.50 7.58
C LEU A 46 24.29 18.87 6.08
N ASP A 47 23.94 20.12 5.75
CA ASP A 47 23.87 20.65 4.37
C ASP A 47 22.84 19.93 3.47
N VAL A 48 21.81 19.28 4.02
CA VAL A 48 20.69 18.77 3.24
C VAL A 48 19.79 19.94 2.87
N LYS A 49 19.55 20.12 1.57
CA LYS A 49 18.79 21.23 0.97
C LYS A 49 17.49 20.75 0.34
N LYS A 50 16.61 21.71 0.00
CA LYS A 50 15.44 21.47 -0.85
C LYS A 50 15.85 20.71 -2.11
N GLY A 51 15.13 19.61 -2.42
CA GLY A 51 15.40 18.75 -3.57
C GLY A 51 16.46 17.67 -3.36
N ASP A 52 17.25 17.71 -2.28
CA ASP A 52 18.15 16.60 -1.92
C ASP A 52 17.34 15.34 -1.51
N ARG A 53 17.87 14.16 -1.84
CA ARG A 53 17.22 12.89 -1.51
C ARG A 53 17.69 12.38 -0.16
N VAL A 54 16.72 12.11 0.71
CA VAL A 54 16.95 11.51 2.02
C VAL A 54 16.33 10.12 2.04
N GLY A 55 17.18 9.11 2.14
CA GLY A 55 16.75 7.72 2.30
C GLY A 55 16.27 7.44 3.72
N VAL A 56 15.14 6.73 3.85
CA VAL A 56 14.63 6.26 5.14
C VAL A 56 14.44 4.75 5.07
N GLN A 57 15.34 4.02 5.72
CA GLN A 57 15.42 2.56 5.71
C GLN A 57 15.13 2.02 7.13
N LEU A 58 13.88 2.09 7.52
CA LEU A 58 13.38 1.69 8.83
C LEU A 58 12.14 0.82 8.72
N LEU A 59 11.92 -0.07 9.68
CA LEU A 59 10.62 -0.66 9.93
C LEU A 59 9.68 0.37 10.56
N ASN A 60 8.41 0.01 10.71
CA ASN A 60 7.41 0.89 11.30
C ASN A 60 7.79 1.24 12.75
N CYS A 61 8.20 2.47 12.98
CA CYS A 61 8.61 3.00 14.29
C CYS A 61 8.38 4.52 14.36
N PRO A 62 8.39 5.15 15.53
CA PRO A 62 8.21 6.60 15.64
C PRO A 62 9.28 7.42 14.89
N GLU A 63 10.52 6.95 14.87
CA GLU A 63 11.63 7.62 14.18
C GLU A 63 11.41 7.71 12.66
N LEU A 64 10.71 6.73 12.06
CA LEU A 64 10.32 6.77 10.65
C LEU A 64 9.33 7.93 10.40
N LEU A 65 8.35 8.14 11.31
CA LEU A 65 7.41 9.26 11.20
C LEU A 65 8.13 10.61 11.34
N HIS A 66 9.07 10.70 12.29
CA HIS A 66 9.90 11.89 12.45
C HIS A 66 10.66 12.20 11.17
N ALA A 67 11.27 11.17 10.55
CA ALA A 67 12.02 11.31 9.31
C ALA A 67 11.14 11.78 8.14
N PHE A 68 9.95 11.22 7.97
CA PHE A 68 9.04 11.60 6.89
C PHE A 68 8.67 13.09 6.97
N PHE A 69 8.21 13.54 8.14
CA PHE A 69 7.81 14.94 8.30
C PHE A 69 9.01 15.90 8.30
N ALA A 70 10.17 15.49 8.85
CA ALA A 70 11.38 16.29 8.76
C ALA A 70 11.76 16.57 7.30
N VAL A 71 11.81 15.53 6.47
CA VAL A 71 12.17 15.61 5.06
C VAL A 71 11.17 16.46 4.28
N PHE A 72 9.86 16.26 4.50
CA PHE A 72 8.83 17.08 3.86
C PHE A 72 8.96 18.56 4.22
N LYS A 73 9.13 18.86 5.51
CA LYS A 73 9.19 20.24 6.03
C LYS A 73 10.37 21.04 5.47
N ILE A 74 11.51 20.42 5.24
CA ILE A 74 12.67 21.07 4.64
C ILE A 74 12.68 21.06 3.10
N GLY A 75 11.61 20.57 2.46
CA GLY A 75 11.49 20.50 1.01
C GLY A 75 12.44 19.50 0.35
N ALA A 76 13.06 18.60 1.12
CA ALA A 76 13.86 17.50 0.59
C ALA A 76 12.96 16.37 0.06
N ILE A 77 13.52 15.47 -0.73
CA ILE A 77 12.80 14.35 -1.33
C ILE A 77 12.95 13.12 -0.45
N LEU A 78 11.83 12.63 0.06
CA LEU A 78 11.78 11.38 0.82
C LEU A 78 11.96 10.18 -0.13
N VAL A 79 12.92 9.30 0.17
CA VAL A 79 13.09 8.01 -0.50
C VAL A 79 12.87 6.91 0.53
N PRO A 80 11.63 6.38 0.66
CA PRO A 80 11.37 5.28 1.58
C PRO A 80 11.94 3.97 1.03
N ILE A 81 12.72 3.26 1.86
CA ILE A 81 13.51 2.10 1.44
C ILE A 81 13.10 0.87 2.24
N ASN A 82 12.81 -0.22 1.53
CA ASN A 82 12.57 -1.51 2.16
C ASN A 82 13.86 -2.04 2.82
N PRO A 83 13.88 -2.23 4.16
CA PRO A 83 15.06 -2.73 4.85
C PRO A 83 15.48 -4.16 4.47
N SER A 84 14.57 -4.93 3.86
CA SER A 84 14.82 -6.32 3.48
C SER A 84 15.56 -6.45 2.14
N LEU A 85 15.78 -5.37 1.41
CA LEU A 85 16.52 -5.39 0.15
C LEU A 85 17.94 -5.94 0.36
N ARG A 86 18.44 -6.65 -0.66
CA ARG A 86 19.81 -7.19 -0.69
C ARG A 86 20.79 -6.08 -1.06
N VAL A 87 22.05 -6.30 -0.79
CA VAL A 87 23.13 -5.32 -1.02
C VAL A 87 23.16 -4.78 -2.46
N PRO A 88 23.07 -5.60 -3.53
CA PRO A 88 23.06 -5.07 -4.90
C PRO A 88 21.86 -4.17 -5.19
N GLU A 89 20.69 -4.51 -4.64
CA GLU A 89 19.46 -3.72 -4.79
C GLU A 89 19.56 -2.37 -4.06
N LEU A 90 20.17 -2.37 -2.86
CA LEU A 90 20.45 -1.16 -2.09
C LEU A 90 21.46 -0.26 -2.79
N ALA A 91 22.57 -0.83 -3.30
CA ALA A 91 23.61 -0.10 -4.01
C ALA A 91 23.01 0.60 -5.24
N TYR A 92 22.25 -0.13 -6.05
CA TYR A 92 21.53 0.43 -7.18
C TYR A 92 20.61 1.59 -6.77
N LEU A 93 19.77 1.37 -5.74
CA LEU A 93 18.80 2.38 -5.29
C LEU A 93 19.51 3.63 -4.75
N TYR A 94 20.56 3.46 -3.94
CA TYR A 94 21.31 4.60 -3.39
C TYR A 94 21.94 5.41 -4.52
N GLN A 95 22.53 4.75 -5.53
CA GLN A 95 23.17 5.39 -6.67
C GLN A 95 22.14 6.07 -7.58
N ASP A 96 21.11 5.35 -8.03
CA ASP A 96 20.11 5.86 -8.97
C ASP A 96 19.33 7.05 -8.39
N ALA A 97 18.87 6.94 -7.12
CA ALA A 97 18.22 8.03 -6.43
C ALA A 97 19.17 9.19 -6.08
N GLY A 98 20.47 8.94 -6.02
CA GLY A 98 21.44 9.94 -5.56
C GLY A 98 21.22 10.32 -4.09
N ILE A 99 21.06 9.33 -3.20
CA ILE A 99 20.82 9.54 -1.76
C ILE A 99 21.99 10.29 -1.13
N LYS A 100 21.72 11.44 -0.52
CA LYS A 100 22.72 12.26 0.19
C LYS A 100 22.83 11.91 1.67
N ALA A 101 21.70 11.66 2.34
CA ALA A 101 21.62 11.24 3.73
C ALA A 101 20.71 10.02 3.88
N LEU A 102 21.06 9.09 4.75
CA LEU A 102 20.31 7.88 5.03
C LEU A 102 20.01 7.79 6.52
N ILE A 103 18.72 7.63 6.86
CA ILE A 103 18.25 7.37 8.22
C ILE A 103 17.90 5.89 8.31
N SER A 104 18.55 5.15 9.24
CA SER A 104 18.41 3.70 9.33
C SER A 104 18.56 3.17 10.75
N SER A 105 18.37 1.85 10.92
CA SER A 105 18.67 1.12 12.16
C SER A 105 20.10 0.56 12.13
N PRO A 106 20.74 0.43 13.30
CA PRO A 106 22.02 -0.29 13.43
C PRO A 106 21.99 -1.71 12.86
N ASP A 107 20.83 -2.37 12.85
CA ASP A 107 20.66 -3.75 12.36
C ASP A 107 20.99 -3.90 10.87
N TYR A 108 20.96 -2.80 10.12
CA TYR A 108 21.21 -2.81 8.68
C TYR A 108 22.57 -2.23 8.29
N LEU A 109 23.39 -1.81 9.28
CA LEU A 109 24.60 -1.04 9.04
C LEU A 109 25.61 -1.75 8.12
N ASP A 110 25.82 -3.05 8.30
CA ASP A 110 26.80 -3.79 7.49
C ASP A 110 26.38 -3.86 6.02
N LYS A 111 25.09 -4.07 5.75
CA LYS A 111 24.55 -3.98 4.39
C LYS A 111 24.68 -2.57 3.80
N ILE A 112 24.46 -1.54 4.64
CA ILE A 112 24.59 -0.14 4.22
C ILE A 112 26.03 0.19 3.85
N ARG A 113 26.99 -0.24 4.65
CA ARG A 113 28.42 -0.05 4.40
C ARG A 113 28.87 -0.68 3.08
N GLU A 114 28.40 -1.89 2.82
CA GLU A 114 28.70 -2.60 1.59
C GLU A 114 28.07 -1.90 0.38
N ALA A 115 26.77 -1.59 0.43
CA ALA A 115 26.06 -0.91 -0.64
C ALA A 115 26.58 0.53 -0.93
N ARG A 116 27.05 1.23 0.11
CA ARG A 116 27.59 2.59 0.00
C ARG A 116 28.86 2.65 -0.87
N ARG A 117 29.61 1.56 -1.02
CA ARG A 117 30.83 1.54 -1.85
C ARG A 117 30.55 1.99 -3.29
N ASP A 118 29.36 1.65 -3.80
CA ASP A 118 28.93 2.01 -5.16
C ASP A 118 28.09 3.30 -5.18
N ALA A 119 27.92 3.98 -4.05
CA ALA A 119 27.13 5.20 -3.91
C ALA A 119 27.89 6.28 -3.13
N PRO A 120 28.95 6.86 -3.67
CA PRO A 120 29.82 7.82 -2.97
C PRO A 120 29.11 9.12 -2.57
N GLN A 121 28.01 9.46 -3.22
CA GLN A 121 27.15 10.61 -2.87
C GLN A 121 26.38 10.44 -1.55
N LEU A 122 26.29 9.22 -1.01
CA LEU A 122 25.76 8.97 0.34
C LEU A 122 26.79 9.40 1.39
N ILE A 123 26.66 10.66 1.84
CA ILE A 123 27.62 11.30 2.74
C ILE A 123 27.29 10.97 4.20
N HIS A 124 26.02 11.06 4.58
CA HIS A 124 25.58 10.96 5.96
C HIS A 124 24.77 9.69 6.23
N ILE A 125 25.23 8.87 7.18
CA ILE A 125 24.48 7.72 7.71
C ILE A 125 24.06 8.09 9.14
N ILE A 126 22.75 8.20 9.38
CA ILE A 126 22.14 8.55 10.66
C ILE A 126 21.45 7.29 11.20
N LEU A 127 21.91 6.81 12.36
CA LEU A 127 21.40 5.58 12.96
C LEU A 127 20.53 5.85 14.19
N THR A 128 19.34 5.23 14.18
CA THR A 128 18.49 5.14 15.37
C THR A 128 19.14 4.22 16.43
N GLY A 129 18.57 4.19 17.65
CA GLY A 129 19.10 3.34 18.72
C GLY A 129 20.16 4.03 19.59
N LYS A 130 20.69 3.27 20.56
CA LYS A 130 21.53 3.82 21.64
C LYS A 130 23.01 3.93 21.28
N LYS A 131 23.51 3.08 20.39
CA LYS A 131 24.93 3.01 20.02
C LYS A 131 25.08 3.40 18.55
N SER A 132 26.02 4.26 18.25
CA SER A 132 26.41 4.64 16.90
C SER A 132 27.92 4.48 16.76
N PRO A 133 28.43 3.75 15.77
CA PRO A 133 29.84 3.65 15.49
C PRO A 133 30.40 4.98 14.98
N ARG A 134 31.74 5.09 14.87
CA ARG A 134 32.42 6.36 14.51
C ARG A 134 32.08 6.85 13.08
N ASP A 135 31.74 5.95 12.19
CA ASP A 135 31.41 6.23 10.78
C ASP A 135 29.92 6.52 10.54
N ALA A 136 29.12 6.63 11.62
CA ALA A 136 27.72 6.98 11.55
C ALA A 136 27.30 7.97 12.64
N ILE A 137 26.31 8.78 12.33
CA ILE A 137 25.78 9.82 13.21
C ILE A 137 24.69 9.21 14.11
N SER A 138 24.76 9.47 15.42
CA SER A 138 23.72 9.05 16.34
C SER A 138 22.49 9.94 16.20
N TYR A 139 21.35 9.36 15.78
CA TYR A 139 20.05 10.04 15.72
C TYR A 139 19.70 10.73 17.04
N GLY A 140 19.80 10.01 18.16
CA GLY A 140 19.43 10.56 19.47
C GLY A 140 20.30 11.72 19.94
N LYS A 141 21.60 11.74 19.62
CA LYS A 141 22.49 12.88 19.90
C LYS A 141 22.19 14.04 18.98
N LEU A 142 22.01 13.75 17.69
CA LEU A 142 21.76 14.73 16.64
C LEU A 142 20.52 15.57 16.95
N ILE A 143 19.36 14.94 17.21
CA ILE A 143 18.12 15.68 17.46
C ILE A 143 18.08 16.42 18.81
N LYS A 144 18.89 16.00 19.81
CA LYS A 144 18.92 16.68 21.12
C LYS A 144 19.54 18.06 21.06
N GLN A 145 20.42 18.32 20.14
CA GLN A 145 21.15 19.57 20.00
C GLN A 145 20.35 20.65 19.21
N GLU A 146 19.30 20.22 18.53
CA GLU A 146 18.57 21.07 17.60
C GLU A 146 17.29 21.67 18.19
N SER A 147 16.87 22.80 17.65
CA SER A 147 15.62 23.46 18.00
C SER A 147 14.40 22.64 17.58
N ALA A 148 13.36 22.66 18.41
CA ALA A 148 12.04 22.14 18.06
C ALA A 148 11.22 23.09 17.17
N LEU A 149 11.71 24.32 16.92
CA LEU A 149 11.11 25.27 15.99
C LEU A 149 11.77 25.12 14.62
N LEU A 150 10.99 24.88 13.60
CA LEU A 150 11.44 24.72 12.21
C LEU A 150 10.52 25.55 11.30
N THR A 151 11.11 26.44 10.50
CA THR A 151 10.38 27.09 9.41
C THR A 151 10.24 26.10 8.26
N ILE A 152 8.98 25.81 7.88
CA ILE A 152 8.66 24.93 6.76
C ILE A 152 9.07 25.60 5.45
N GLU A 153 9.82 24.89 4.63
CA GLU A 153 10.27 25.35 3.32
C GLU A 153 9.08 25.50 2.35
N GLU A 154 9.05 26.59 1.62
CA GLU A 154 8.04 26.77 0.59
C GLU A 154 8.34 25.87 -0.62
N THR A 155 7.29 25.21 -1.11
CA THR A 155 7.37 24.28 -2.25
C THR A 155 6.35 24.65 -3.32
N ASP A 156 6.76 24.48 -4.57
CA ASP A 156 5.89 24.58 -5.72
C ASP A 156 5.08 23.29 -5.92
N ASN A 157 4.08 23.34 -6.79
CA ASN A 157 3.24 22.18 -7.10
C ASN A 157 4.04 21.03 -7.73
N ASP A 158 5.09 21.36 -8.46
CA ASP A 158 5.96 20.42 -9.18
C ASP A 158 7.14 19.90 -8.36
N ASP A 159 7.34 20.43 -7.14
CA ASP A 159 8.40 19.94 -6.26
C ASP A 159 8.10 18.52 -5.81
N THR A 160 9.03 17.60 -6.09
CA THR A 160 8.92 16.20 -5.68
C THR A 160 9.04 16.09 -4.15
N ALA A 161 8.06 15.47 -3.52
CA ALA A 161 8.05 15.20 -2.09
C ALA A 161 8.55 13.80 -1.75
N VAL A 162 8.16 12.81 -2.57
CA VAL A 162 8.46 11.39 -2.34
C VAL A 162 8.90 10.75 -3.65
N MET A 163 9.91 9.90 -3.58
CA MET A 163 10.34 9.04 -4.68
C MET A 163 10.21 7.58 -4.23
N ILE A 164 9.21 6.87 -4.78
CA ILE A 164 8.94 5.48 -4.43
C ILE A 164 9.52 4.57 -5.51
N TYR A 165 10.41 3.66 -5.10
CA TYR A 165 10.96 2.66 -6.01
C TYR A 165 10.01 1.48 -6.17
N THR A 166 9.56 1.27 -7.40
CA THR A 166 8.69 0.13 -7.77
C THR A 166 9.47 -0.92 -8.53
N ALA A 167 9.18 -2.19 -8.26
CA ALA A 167 9.75 -3.28 -9.03
C ALA A 167 9.26 -3.19 -10.48
N GLY A 168 10.14 -2.75 -11.37
CA GLY A 168 9.90 -2.76 -12.80
C GLY A 168 9.63 -4.18 -13.30
N THR A 169 8.90 -4.29 -14.40
CA THR A 169 8.55 -5.61 -14.99
C THR A 169 9.68 -6.19 -15.83
N THR A 170 10.63 -5.35 -16.24
CA THR A 170 11.64 -5.64 -17.29
C THR A 170 13.05 -5.28 -16.88
N GLY A 171 13.34 -4.96 -15.60
CA GLY A 171 14.68 -4.54 -15.21
C GLY A 171 14.77 -4.02 -13.77
N ASN A 172 15.67 -3.07 -13.55
CA ASN A 172 15.89 -2.43 -12.27
C ASN A 172 14.65 -1.64 -11.80
N PRO A 173 14.45 -1.49 -10.49
CA PRO A 173 13.38 -0.68 -9.93
C PRO A 173 13.44 0.77 -10.44
N LYS A 174 12.27 1.40 -10.62
CA LYS A 174 12.14 2.78 -11.09
C LYS A 174 11.65 3.68 -9.97
N GLY A 175 12.26 4.85 -9.83
CA GLY A 175 11.85 5.88 -8.88
C GLY A 175 10.65 6.68 -9.39
N VAL A 176 9.47 6.43 -8.84
CA VAL A 176 8.23 7.17 -9.14
C VAL A 176 8.27 8.51 -8.41
N MET A 177 8.28 9.63 -9.14
CA MET A 177 8.29 10.98 -8.57
C MET A 177 6.88 11.46 -8.25
N LEU A 178 6.60 11.65 -6.97
CA LEU A 178 5.34 12.16 -6.47
C LEU A 178 5.55 13.53 -5.81
N THR A 179 4.82 14.54 -6.27
CA THR A 179 4.98 15.91 -5.80
C THR A 179 4.24 16.15 -4.48
N HIS A 180 4.55 17.24 -3.79
CA HIS A 180 3.77 17.71 -2.64
C HIS A 180 2.29 17.91 -3.01
N TYR A 181 2.02 18.40 -4.22
CA TYR A 181 0.67 18.59 -4.73
C TYR A 181 -0.08 17.28 -4.96
N ASN A 182 0.60 16.25 -5.54
CA ASN A 182 0.01 14.93 -5.71
C ASN A 182 -0.46 14.36 -4.36
N TRP A 183 0.40 14.38 -3.34
CA TRP A 183 0.10 13.85 -2.02
C TRP A 183 -0.99 14.64 -1.30
N TYR A 184 -0.91 15.97 -1.33
CA TYR A 184 -1.90 16.81 -0.69
C TYR A 184 -3.29 16.60 -1.31
N THR A 185 -3.39 16.66 -2.63
CA THR A 185 -4.65 16.45 -3.36
C THR A 185 -5.20 15.06 -3.14
N HIS A 186 -4.33 14.06 -3.12
CA HIS A 186 -4.74 12.68 -2.88
C HIS A 186 -5.35 12.49 -1.48
N VAL A 187 -4.67 12.95 -0.44
CA VAL A 187 -5.14 12.79 0.94
C VAL A 187 -6.42 13.59 1.20
N THR A 188 -6.47 14.84 0.73
CA THR A 188 -7.66 15.70 0.90
C THR A 188 -8.82 15.23 0.02
N GLY A 189 -8.56 14.85 -1.23
CA GLY A 189 -9.59 14.33 -2.15
C GLY A 189 -10.19 13.01 -1.66
N TYR A 190 -9.37 12.11 -1.12
CA TYR A 190 -9.85 10.91 -0.44
C TYR A 190 -10.71 11.25 0.77
N TYR A 191 -10.23 12.15 1.64
CA TYR A 191 -10.97 12.62 2.81
C TYR A 191 -12.34 13.18 2.41
N GLU A 192 -12.40 14.04 1.42
CA GLU A 192 -13.64 14.65 0.95
C GLU A 192 -14.57 13.61 0.31
N THR A 193 -14.07 12.75 -0.57
CA THR A 193 -14.89 11.77 -1.28
C THR A 193 -15.37 10.66 -0.36
N VAL A 194 -14.48 10.12 0.47
CA VAL A 194 -14.76 8.92 1.27
C VAL A 194 -15.30 9.25 2.65
N LEU A 195 -14.72 10.24 3.32
CA LEU A 195 -15.05 10.53 4.71
C LEU A 195 -16.13 11.60 4.86
N LEU A 196 -16.17 12.63 4.01
CA LEU A 196 -17.19 13.68 4.09
C LEU A 196 -18.43 13.37 3.25
N ASP A 197 -18.27 13.12 1.95
CA ASP A 197 -19.42 12.91 1.04
C ASP A 197 -20.17 11.60 1.32
N SER A 198 -19.43 10.56 1.70
CA SER A 198 -20.04 9.26 2.05
C SER A 198 -20.70 9.27 3.44
N TRP A 199 -20.28 10.16 4.35
CA TRP A 199 -20.67 10.18 5.76
C TRP A 199 -21.49 11.39 6.15
N GLY A 200 -21.26 12.56 5.54
CA GLY A 200 -21.95 13.80 5.91
C GLY A 200 -23.47 13.78 5.68
N VAL A 201 -23.94 13.04 4.69
CA VAL A 201 -25.38 12.87 4.38
C VAL A 201 -26.01 11.81 5.29
N ALA A 202 -25.27 10.76 5.63
CA ALA A 202 -25.74 9.72 6.56
C ALA A 202 -25.84 10.24 7.99
N ALA A 203 -24.90 11.09 8.45
CA ALA A 203 -24.93 11.69 9.77
C ALA A 203 -26.18 12.59 9.97
N LYS A 204 -26.56 13.40 8.96
CA LYS A 204 -27.76 14.23 9.02
C LYS A 204 -29.07 13.44 8.96
N GLY A 205 -29.08 12.26 8.35
CA GLY A 205 -30.26 11.39 8.22
C GLY A 205 -30.41 10.38 9.37
N ALA A 206 -29.31 9.81 9.88
CA ALA A 206 -29.30 8.80 10.92
C ALA A 206 -29.57 9.35 12.34
N VAL A 207 -29.24 10.61 12.57
CA VAL A 207 -29.53 11.30 13.85
C VAL A 207 -31.03 11.54 14.04
N LYS A 208 -31.83 11.50 12.97
CA LYS A 208 -33.29 11.68 13.05
C LYS A 208 -34.11 10.44 13.29
N LYS A 209 -33.58 9.22 13.09
CA LYS A 209 -34.34 7.97 13.32
C LYS A 209 -33.42 6.80 13.70
N GLN A 210 -33.53 6.39 14.97
CA GLN A 210 -33.16 5.07 15.55
C GLN A 210 -31.66 4.71 15.68
N ASN A 211 -31.30 4.45 16.93
CA ASN A 211 -30.13 3.79 17.49
C ASN A 211 -28.92 4.66 17.83
N LYS A 212 -28.77 4.93 19.12
CA LYS A 212 -27.57 5.50 19.74
C LYS A 212 -26.27 4.76 19.39
N VAL A 213 -26.36 3.45 19.09
CA VAL A 213 -25.22 2.63 18.64
C VAL A 213 -24.80 2.97 17.21
N ALA A 214 -25.75 3.22 16.30
CA ALA A 214 -25.43 3.63 14.92
C ALA A 214 -24.90 5.07 14.86
N ALA A 215 -25.41 5.98 15.69
CA ALA A 215 -24.87 7.34 15.82
C ALA A 215 -23.44 7.35 16.35
N LYS A 216 -23.14 6.54 17.38
CA LYS A 216 -21.78 6.37 17.92
C LYS A 216 -20.83 5.73 16.91
N LYS A 217 -21.30 4.77 16.09
CA LYS A 217 -20.54 4.21 14.97
C LYS A 217 -20.26 5.24 13.86
N VAL A 218 -21.13 6.22 13.63
CA VAL A 218 -20.95 7.28 12.62
C VAL A 218 -19.91 8.30 13.05
N GLU A 219 -19.84 8.67 14.33
CA GLU A 219 -18.82 9.59 14.88
C GLU A 219 -17.39 9.02 14.77
N VAL A 220 -17.23 7.69 14.86
CA VAL A 220 -15.92 7.02 14.77
C VAL A 220 -15.28 7.15 13.38
N PHE A 221 -16.05 7.38 12.34
CA PHE A 221 -15.58 7.36 10.95
C PHE A 221 -15.33 8.74 10.33
N GLY A 222 -15.89 9.77 10.91
CA GLY A 222 -15.59 11.14 10.50
C GLY A 222 -14.23 11.58 11.05
N VAL A 223 -14.07 12.87 11.17
CA VAL A 223 -12.98 13.50 11.92
C VAL A 223 -13.19 13.20 13.40
N SER A 224 -12.62 12.09 13.90
CA SER A 224 -12.84 11.64 15.27
C SER A 224 -11.57 11.13 15.92
N ARG A 225 -11.28 11.67 17.12
CA ARG A 225 -10.23 11.17 18.02
C ARG A 225 -10.49 9.74 18.53
N GLU A 226 -11.66 9.19 18.30
CA GLU A 226 -12.01 7.81 18.69
C GLU A 226 -11.57 6.79 17.66
N ARG A 227 -11.24 7.23 16.41
CA ARG A 227 -10.73 6.32 15.40
C ARG A 227 -9.32 5.86 15.76
N VAL A 228 -9.14 4.55 15.82
CA VAL A 228 -7.85 3.89 16.08
C VAL A 228 -7.57 2.91 14.96
N SER A 229 -6.52 3.17 14.20
CA SER A 229 -6.10 2.35 13.06
C SER A 229 -4.92 1.46 13.43
N LEU A 230 -5.01 0.17 13.09
CA LEU A 230 -3.87 -0.73 13.16
C LEU A 230 -3.08 -0.64 11.87
N ILE A 231 -1.84 -0.22 11.96
CA ILE A 231 -0.91 -0.11 10.84
C ILE A 231 0.07 -1.28 10.88
N THR A 232 -0.17 -2.24 10.01
CA THR A 232 0.68 -3.42 9.78
C THR A 232 1.41 -3.33 8.46
N LEU A 233 0.91 -2.47 7.55
CA LEU A 233 1.51 -2.24 6.25
C LEU A 233 2.81 -1.47 6.41
N PRO A 234 3.88 -1.86 5.68
CA PRO A 234 5.14 -1.14 5.75
C PRO A 234 4.98 0.33 5.33
N LEU A 235 5.41 1.24 6.19
CA LEU A 235 5.34 2.68 5.92
C LEU A 235 6.31 3.13 4.81
N PHE A 236 7.28 2.30 4.44
CA PHE A 236 8.10 2.55 3.24
C PHE A 236 7.36 2.26 1.92
N HIS A 237 6.16 1.72 1.95
CA HIS A 237 5.28 1.57 0.78
C HIS A 237 4.32 2.75 0.67
N GLY A 238 3.95 3.15 -0.57
CA GLY A 238 3.09 4.30 -0.79
C GLY A 238 1.77 4.28 -0.02
N TYR A 239 1.15 3.10 0.12
CA TYR A 239 -0.08 2.96 0.91
C TYR A 239 0.14 3.23 2.41
N GLY A 240 1.30 2.89 2.95
CA GLY A 240 1.66 3.25 4.33
C GLY A 240 1.83 4.76 4.51
N VAL A 241 2.51 5.42 3.56
CA VAL A 241 2.64 6.89 3.54
C VAL A 241 1.27 7.56 3.47
N PHE A 242 0.37 7.04 2.62
CA PHE A 242 -1.00 7.53 2.52
C PHE A 242 -1.75 7.41 3.86
N ALA A 243 -1.72 6.23 4.47
CA ALA A 243 -2.41 5.98 5.73
C ALA A 243 -1.94 6.94 6.83
N LEU A 244 -0.62 7.16 6.94
CA LEU A 244 -0.05 8.12 7.91
C LEU A 244 -0.56 9.55 7.68
N ASN A 245 -0.49 10.05 6.45
CA ASN A 245 -0.95 11.41 6.14
C ASN A 245 -2.46 11.58 6.38
N LEU A 246 -3.25 10.54 6.10
CA LEU A 246 -4.69 10.56 6.37
C LEU A 246 -4.99 10.67 7.88
N GLU A 247 -4.24 9.98 8.73
CA GLU A 247 -4.44 10.08 10.17
C GLU A 247 -4.05 11.47 10.72
N PHE A 248 -3.00 12.08 10.17
CA PHE A 248 -2.68 13.47 10.51
C PHE A 248 -3.79 14.43 10.06
N LEU A 249 -4.34 14.25 8.87
CA LEU A 249 -5.44 15.10 8.37
C LEU A 249 -6.70 14.98 9.22
N THR A 250 -7.00 13.78 9.72
CA THR A 250 -8.30 13.45 10.33
C THR A 250 -8.29 13.38 11.84
N GLY A 251 -7.13 13.44 12.50
CA GLY A 251 -7.00 13.37 13.96
C GLY A 251 -7.17 11.97 14.54
N GLY A 252 -7.07 10.92 13.74
CA GLY A 252 -7.11 9.52 14.19
C GLY A 252 -5.86 9.14 14.97
N LYS A 253 -5.89 7.94 15.56
CA LYS A 253 -4.78 7.34 16.31
C LYS A 253 -4.23 6.14 15.55
N LEU A 254 -2.93 5.92 15.69
CA LEU A 254 -2.20 4.80 15.08
C LEU A 254 -1.70 3.83 16.15
N VAL A 255 -1.89 2.55 15.94
CA VAL A 255 -1.16 1.50 16.63
C VAL A 255 -0.25 0.84 15.60
N LEU A 256 1.05 1.03 15.76
CA LEU A 256 2.05 0.50 14.81
C LEU A 256 2.42 -0.93 15.18
N LEU A 257 2.50 -1.77 14.16
CA LEU A 257 3.14 -3.06 14.21
C LEU A 257 4.36 -3.01 13.26
N ASP A 258 5.54 -3.34 13.76
CA ASP A 258 6.78 -3.27 12.97
C ASP A 258 6.86 -4.39 11.92
N ARG A 259 6.35 -5.58 12.27
CA ARG A 259 6.21 -6.74 11.39
C ARG A 259 4.85 -7.36 11.54
N TRP A 260 4.36 -7.96 10.45
CA TRP A 260 3.10 -8.68 10.49
C TRP A 260 3.23 -9.97 11.35
N ASP A 261 2.34 -10.10 12.30
CA ASP A 261 2.05 -11.29 13.07
C ASP A 261 0.55 -11.31 13.37
N ALA A 262 -0.15 -12.39 12.98
CA ALA A 262 -1.60 -12.45 13.07
C ALA A 262 -2.10 -12.47 14.53
N GLU A 263 -1.41 -13.18 15.42
CA GLU A 263 -1.79 -13.25 16.83
C GLU A 263 -1.56 -11.90 17.53
N GLU A 264 -0.42 -11.27 17.27
CA GLU A 264 -0.12 -9.95 17.82
C GLU A 264 -1.09 -8.88 17.28
N ALA A 265 -1.50 -8.98 16.02
CA ALA A 265 -2.52 -8.09 15.45
C ALA A 265 -3.86 -8.24 16.20
N MET A 266 -4.33 -9.48 16.44
CA MET A 266 -5.56 -9.74 17.19
C MET A 266 -5.48 -9.23 18.63
N LYS A 267 -4.37 -9.47 19.33
CA LYS A 267 -4.09 -8.92 20.67
C LYS A 267 -4.19 -7.40 20.69
N ARG A 268 -3.62 -6.72 19.69
CA ARG A 268 -3.68 -5.25 19.62
C ARG A 268 -5.08 -4.75 19.27
N ILE A 269 -5.81 -5.43 18.38
CA ILE A 269 -7.21 -5.09 18.08
C ILE A 269 -8.04 -5.10 19.35
N GLU A 270 -7.97 -6.17 20.13
CA GLU A 270 -8.68 -6.29 21.40
C GLU A 270 -8.23 -5.26 22.43
N LYS A 271 -6.91 -5.18 22.69
CA LYS A 271 -6.31 -4.32 23.73
C LYS A 271 -6.57 -2.83 23.52
N TYR A 272 -6.39 -2.36 22.29
CA TYR A 272 -6.49 -0.93 21.97
C TYR A 272 -7.84 -0.54 21.38
N LYS A 273 -8.79 -1.50 21.30
CA LYS A 273 -10.12 -1.32 20.70
C LYS A 273 -10.00 -0.69 19.32
N ILE A 274 -9.17 -1.32 18.47
CA ILE A 274 -8.94 -0.87 17.08
C ILE A 274 -10.27 -0.83 16.34
N THR A 275 -10.52 0.28 15.67
CA THR A 275 -11.76 0.48 14.89
C THR A 275 -11.57 0.28 13.41
N GLU A 276 -10.31 0.41 12.93
CA GLU A 276 -9.98 0.27 11.52
C GLU A 276 -8.77 -0.62 11.32
N PHE A 277 -8.93 -1.64 10.45
CA PHE A 277 -7.85 -2.51 10.02
C PHE A 277 -7.65 -2.40 8.51
N ARG A 278 -6.42 -2.10 8.10
CA ARG A 278 -5.99 -2.03 6.71
C ARG A 278 -4.96 -3.11 6.45
N GLY A 279 -5.31 -4.06 5.59
CA GLY A 279 -4.47 -5.21 5.31
C GLY A 279 -4.39 -5.55 3.82
N VAL A 280 -3.74 -6.67 3.56
CA VAL A 280 -3.72 -7.34 2.26
C VAL A 280 -4.45 -8.68 2.38
N PRO A 281 -4.84 -9.35 1.28
CA PRO A 281 -5.64 -10.57 1.36
C PRO A 281 -5.06 -11.64 2.28
N THR A 282 -3.75 -11.86 2.23
CA THR A 282 -3.06 -12.86 3.05
C THR A 282 -3.19 -12.60 4.54
N MET A 283 -3.26 -11.34 4.98
CA MET A 283 -3.48 -10.98 6.38
C MET A 283 -4.87 -11.41 6.85
N TYR A 284 -5.91 -11.14 6.06
CA TYR A 284 -7.28 -11.58 6.36
C TYR A 284 -7.41 -13.10 6.37
N ILE A 285 -6.77 -13.79 5.43
CA ILE A 285 -6.72 -15.26 5.39
C ILE A 285 -6.08 -15.81 6.67
N GLN A 286 -4.97 -15.23 7.11
CA GLN A 286 -4.27 -15.66 8.31
C GLN A 286 -5.08 -15.39 9.58
N LEU A 287 -5.77 -14.24 9.68
CA LEU A 287 -6.65 -13.93 10.81
C LEU A 287 -7.84 -14.90 10.90
N LEU A 288 -8.46 -15.24 9.74
CA LEU A 288 -9.59 -16.18 9.70
C LEU A 288 -9.19 -17.60 10.08
N ASN A 289 -8.00 -18.05 9.66
CA ASN A 289 -7.55 -19.43 9.83
C ASN A 289 -6.60 -19.60 11.03
N HIS A 290 -6.36 -18.57 11.84
CA HIS A 290 -5.48 -18.68 13.00
C HIS A 290 -6.08 -19.59 14.07
N PRO A 291 -5.33 -20.57 14.64
CA PRO A 291 -5.86 -21.52 15.62
C PRO A 291 -6.49 -20.88 16.87
N LYS A 292 -6.06 -19.67 17.21
CA LYS A 292 -6.55 -18.90 18.35
C LYS A 292 -7.51 -17.76 17.96
N ALA A 293 -8.02 -17.74 16.72
CA ALA A 293 -8.84 -16.62 16.23
C ALA A 293 -10.06 -16.32 17.11
N ASP A 294 -10.67 -17.36 17.68
CA ASP A 294 -11.87 -17.23 18.52
C ASP A 294 -11.57 -16.87 19.99
N GLN A 295 -10.28 -16.77 20.37
CA GLN A 295 -9.85 -16.35 21.70
C GLN A 295 -9.75 -14.82 21.85
N TYR A 296 -9.82 -14.07 20.75
CA TYR A 296 -9.66 -12.61 20.72
C TYR A 296 -10.95 -11.91 20.30
N ASP A 297 -11.28 -10.82 21.02
CA ASP A 297 -12.41 -9.95 20.69
C ASP A 297 -12.05 -8.94 19.60
N LEU A 298 -12.52 -9.18 18.37
CA LEU A 298 -12.36 -8.26 17.24
C LEU A 298 -13.59 -7.37 17.02
N SER A 299 -14.58 -7.36 17.92
CA SER A 299 -15.85 -6.65 17.77
C SER A 299 -15.73 -5.12 17.72
N SER A 300 -14.57 -4.57 18.12
CA SER A 300 -14.26 -3.15 18.01
C SER A 300 -14.02 -2.70 16.56
N LEU A 301 -13.71 -3.61 15.65
CA LEU A 301 -13.55 -3.30 14.24
C LEU A 301 -14.84 -2.78 13.63
N VAL A 302 -14.75 -1.72 12.88
CA VAL A 302 -15.87 -1.08 12.16
C VAL A 302 -15.57 -0.98 10.67
N THR A 303 -14.29 -0.85 10.31
CA THR A 303 -13.82 -0.77 8.94
C THR A 303 -12.67 -1.73 8.69
N CYS A 304 -12.85 -2.55 7.67
CA CYS A 304 -11.80 -3.43 7.16
C CYS A 304 -11.54 -3.07 5.69
N ILE A 305 -10.28 -2.72 5.37
CA ILE A 305 -9.88 -2.29 4.03
C ILE A 305 -8.80 -3.24 3.51
N CYS A 306 -8.96 -3.66 2.27
CA CYS A 306 -7.97 -4.48 1.57
C CYS A 306 -7.46 -3.76 0.32
N GLY A 307 -6.18 -3.88 0.05
CA GLY A 307 -5.54 -3.34 -1.14
C GLY A 307 -4.29 -4.11 -1.54
N SER A 308 -3.55 -3.58 -2.49
CA SER A 308 -2.30 -4.13 -3.05
C SER A 308 -2.44 -5.44 -3.83
N ALA A 309 -3.48 -6.23 -3.61
CA ALA A 309 -3.82 -7.42 -4.36
C ALA A 309 -5.34 -7.64 -4.33
N PRO A 310 -5.93 -8.34 -5.31
CA PRO A 310 -7.35 -8.66 -5.31
C PRO A 310 -7.75 -9.56 -4.14
N MET A 311 -8.87 -9.25 -3.50
CA MET A 311 -9.43 -10.05 -2.41
C MET A 311 -10.20 -11.26 -2.97
N PRO A 312 -9.88 -12.51 -2.56
CA PRO A 312 -10.70 -13.67 -2.92
C PRO A 312 -12.11 -13.53 -2.36
N LEU A 313 -13.13 -13.75 -3.19
CA LEU A 313 -14.54 -13.60 -2.82
C LEU A 313 -14.95 -14.48 -1.64
N THR A 314 -14.42 -15.69 -1.60
CA THR A 314 -14.66 -16.65 -0.50
C THR A 314 -14.17 -16.10 0.84
N VAL A 315 -12.99 -15.49 0.87
CA VAL A 315 -12.40 -14.88 2.07
C VAL A 315 -13.23 -13.69 2.54
N ALA A 316 -13.63 -12.81 1.61
CA ALA A 316 -14.47 -11.67 1.94
C ALA A 316 -15.83 -12.07 2.54
N ARG A 317 -16.47 -13.12 1.99
CA ARG A 317 -17.73 -13.67 2.51
C ARG A 317 -17.56 -14.29 3.89
N GLN A 318 -16.55 -15.14 4.10
CA GLN A 318 -16.25 -15.76 5.39
C GLN A 318 -15.96 -14.71 6.46
N TRP A 319 -15.23 -13.64 6.11
CA TRP A 319 -14.98 -12.54 7.04
C TRP A 319 -16.29 -11.86 7.46
N LYS A 320 -17.17 -11.58 6.51
CA LYS A 320 -18.47 -10.97 6.77
C LYS A 320 -19.36 -11.87 7.62
N GLU A 321 -19.43 -13.16 7.33
CA GLU A 321 -20.19 -14.14 8.11
C GLU A 321 -19.69 -14.21 9.57
N LYS A 322 -18.37 -14.24 9.75
CA LYS A 322 -17.76 -14.36 11.08
C LYS A 322 -17.83 -13.07 11.90
N HIS A 323 -17.57 -11.91 11.27
CA HIS A 323 -17.40 -10.63 11.99
C HIS A 323 -18.52 -9.61 11.73
N GLY A 324 -19.43 -9.87 10.80
CA GLY A 324 -20.51 -8.94 10.43
C GLY A 324 -20.06 -7.69 9.67
N ILE A 325 -18.79 -7.64 9.21
CA ILE A 325 -18.15 -6.46 8.60
C ILE A 325 -17.72 -6.80 7.18
N ASP A 326 -18.04 -5.92 6.22
CA ASP A 326 -17.53 -6.04 4.86
C ASP A 326 -16.04 -5.64 4.79
N ILE A 327 -15.26 -6.37 3.99
CA ILE A 327 -13.92 -5.94 3.58
C ILE A 327 -14.08 -5.05 2.35
N TRP A 328 -13.60 -3.82 2.46
CA TRP A 328 -13.65 -2.84 1.39
C TRP A 328 -12.38 -2.92 0.54
N GLU A 329 -12.55 -3.36 -0.69
CA GLU A 329 -11.44 -3.47 -1.62
C GLU A 329 -11.16 -2.12 -2.27
N GLY A 330 -9.87 -1.72 -2.29
CA GLY A 330 -9.39 -0.53 -2.96
C GLY A 330 -8.29 -0.85 -3.96
N TYR A 331 -8.20 -0.07 -5.02
CA TYR A 331 -7.19 -0.20 -6.05
C TYR A 331 -6.38 1.08 -6.21
N GLY A 332 -5.10 0.89 -6.51
CA GLY A 332 -4.19 1.95 -6.86
C GLY A 332 -2.79 1.45 -7.15
N LEU A 333 -1.95 2.38 -7.56
CA LEU A 333 -0.56 2.14 -7.92
C LEU A 333 0.29 3.35 -7.53
N SER A 334 1.58 3.13 -7.37
CA SER A 334 2.52 4.19 -6.97
C SER A 334 2.50 5.36 -7.96
N GLU A 335 2.38 5.07 -9.25
CA GLU A 335 2.34 6.04 -10.35
C GLU A 335 1.10 6.96 -10.33
N ALA A 336 0.11 6.65 -9.50
CA ALA A 336 -1.08 7.48 -9.28
C ALA A 336 -1.30 7.77 -7.78
N THR A 337 -0.23 7.95 -7.02
CA THR A 337 -0.23 8.32 -5.59
C THR A 337 -1.08 7.37 -4.75
N THR A 338 -0.96 6.06 -4.97
CA THR A 338 -1.58 4.96 -4.24
C THR A 338 -3.05 4.68 -4.58
N VAL A 339 -4.02 5.06 -3.75
CA VAL A 339 -5.42 4.59 -3.84
C VAL A 339 -6.25 5.49 -4.76
N ASN A 340 -6.83 4.95 -5.83
CA ASN A 340 -7.56 5.73 -6.84
C ASN A 340 -9.05 5.39 -6.92
N CYS A 341 -9.43 4.21 -6.49
CA CYS A 341 -10.82 3.78 -6.40
C CYS A 341 -11.02 2.77 -5.27
N GLY A 342 -12.26 2.55 -4.89
CA GLY A 342 -12.61 1.59 -3.86
C GLY A 342 -14.10 1.44 -3.64
N ASN A 343 -14.46 0.33 -2.99
CA ASN A 343 -15.83 0.00 -2.60
C ASN A 343 -16.30 0.78 -1.35
N ILE A 344 -15.68 1.91 -1.04
CA ILE A 344 -15.81 2.60 0.24
C ILE A 344 -17.00 3.56 0.31
N ALA A 345 -17.66 3.83 -0.82
CA ALA A 345 -18.76 4.80 -0.85
C ALA A 345 -20.04 4.22 -0.22
N ARG A 346 -20.40 4.68 0.98
CA ARG A 346 -21.64 4.26 1.68
C ARG A 346 -22.95 4.62 0.99
N LYS A 347 -22.92 5.48 -0.01
CA LYS A 347 -24.09 5.79 -0.85
C LYS A 347 -24.48 4.63 -1.77
N ARG A 348 -23.59 3.68 -1.97
CA ARG A 348 -23.79 2.53 -2.84
C ARG A 348 -23.32 1.25 -2.14
N PRO A 349 -24.04 0.13 -2.24
CA PRO A 349 -23.59 -1.13 -1.67
C PRO A 349 -22.28 -1.58 -2.34
N PRO A 350 -21.35 -2.20 -1.59
CA PRO A 350 -20.14 -2.76 -2.21
C PRO A 350 -20.52 -3.86 -3.20
N LYS A 351 -19.92 -3.81 -4.39
CA LYS A 351 -20.02 -4.91 -5.36
C LYS A 351 -18.78 -5.79 -5.21
N TYR A 352 -18.95 -6.96 -4.61
CA TYR A 352 -17.85 -7.92 -4.45
C TYR A 352 -17.24 -8.31 -5.79
N GLY A 353 -15.90 -8.40 -5.82
CA GLY A 353 -15.12 -8.67 -7.02
C GLY A 353 -14.79 -7.43 -7.84
N SER A 354 -15.44 -6.28 -7.55
CA SER A 354 -15.01 -5.00 -8.11
C SER A 354 -13.96 -4.34 -7.22
N ILE A 355 -13.10 -3.52 -7.81
CA ILE A 355 -12.19 -2.62 -7.11
C ILE A 355 -12.86 -1.28 -6.75
N GLY A 356 -14.19 -1.23 -6.83
CA GLY A 356 -15.02 -0.07 -6.49
C GLY A 356 -15.13 1.00 -7.55
N THR A 357 -15.51 2.20 -7.14
CA THR A 357 -15.67 3.37 -8.01
C THR A 357 -14.53 4.36 -7.83
N CYS A 358 -14.26 5.16 -8.88
CA CYS A 358 -13.22 6.18 -8.88
C CYS A 358 -13.47 7.27 -7.80
N TYR A 359 -12.40 7.69 -7.12
CA TYR A 359 -12.41 8.87 -6.26
C TYR A 359 -12.26 10.13 -7.11
N GLN A 360 -13.38 10.63 -7.61
CA GLN A 360 -13.45 11.70 -8.62
C GLN A 360 -12.73 13.00 -8.23
N LYS A 361 -12.53 13.26 -6.93
CA LYS A 361 -11.74 14.42 -6.46
C LYS A 361 -10.23 14.18 -6.54
N CYS A 362 -9.81 12.91 -6.65
CA CYS A 362 -8.41 12.55 -6.84
C CYS A 362 -8.03 12.43 -8.31
N ASN A 363 -8.84 11.69 -9.08
CA ASN A 363 -8.53 11.35 -10.48
C ASN A 363 -9.82 11.06 -11.27
N THR A 364 -9.64 10.88 -12.58
CA THR A 364 -10.62 10.28 -13.50
C THR A 364 -10.04 8.95 -13.98
N ILE A 365 -10.87 7.90 -13.98
CA ILE A 365 -10.51 6.58 -14.51
C ILE A 365 -11.41 6.28 -15.71
N LYS A 366 -10.79 5.75 -16.78
CA LYS A 366 -11.47 5.27 -17.99
C LYS A 366 -10.92 3.92 -18.40
N ILE A 367 -11.63 3.25 -19.31
CA ILE A 367 -11.19 2.01 -19.92
C ILE A 367 -10.96 2.29 -21.41
N PHE A 368 -9.74 2.00 -21.89
CA PHE A 368 -9.35 2.24 -23.29
C PHE A 368 -9.04 0.92 -24.01
N ASP A 369 -9.39 0.90 -25.29
CA ASP A 369 -8.99 -0.16 -26.22
C ASP A 369 -7.51 0.01 -26.67
N GLU A 370 -7.07 -0.87 -27.56
CA GLU A 370 -5.70 -0.80 -28.13
C GLU A 370 -5.49 0.43 -29.03
N ALA A 371 -6.55 1.00 -29.59
CA ALA A 371 -6.52 2.23 -30.37
C ALA A 371 -6.55 3.51 -29.50
N VAL A 372 -6.43 3.36 -28.17
CA VAL A 372 -6.47 4.46 -27.19
C VAL A 372 -7.81 5.21 -27.21
N LYS A 373 -8.90 4.51 -27.47
CA LYS A 373 -10.28 5.04 -27.42
C LYS A 373 -11.01 4.47 -26.22
N GLU A 374 -11.86 5.30 -25.61
CA GLU A 374 -12.73 4.87 -24.52
C GLU A 374 -13.76 3.84 -25.03
N VAL A 375 -13.89 2.74 -24.28
CA VAL A 375 -14.84 1.68 -24.60
C VAL A 375 -16.14 1.84 -23.81
N PRO A 376 -17.28 1.32 -24.33
CA PRO A 376 -18.54 1.28 -23.58
C PRO A 376 -18.47 0.49 -22.28
N ALA A 377 -19.45 0.73 -21.39
CA ALA A 377 -19.61 -0.06 -20.17
C ALA A 377 -19.73 -1.56 -20.49
N GLY A 378 -19.11 -2.40 -19.66
CA GLY A 378 -19.04 -3.85 -19.83
C GLY A 378 -17.94 -4.34 -20.77
N GLN A 379 -17.37 -3.49 -21.62
CA GLN A 379 -16.28 -3.88 -22.51
C GLN A 379 -14.92 -3.81 -21.80
N THR A 380 -14.10 -4.85 -21.99
CA THR A 380 -12.77 -4.95 -21.41
C THR A 380 -11.75 -4.11 -22.21
N GLY A 381 -10.84 -3.45 -21.48
CA GLY A 381 -9.74 -2.67 -22.02
C GLY A 381 -8.70 -2.34 -20.95
N GLU A 382 -7.75 -1.48 -21.28
CA GLU A 382 -6.76 -1.00 -20.33
C GLU A 382 -7.36 0.07 -19.40
N ILE A 383 -7.13 -0.08 -18.10
CA ILE A 383 -7.48 0.94 -17.09
C ILE A 383 -6.51 2.09 -17.23
N VAL A 384 -7.02 3.29 -17.53
CA VAL A 384 -6.20 4.51 -17.64
C VAL A 384 -6.64 5.56 -16.62
N ILE A 385 -5.68 6.32 -16.10
CA ILE A 385 -5.90 7.28 -15.02
C ILE A 385 -5.41 8.66 -15.45
N LYS A 386 -6.22 9.70 -15.21
CA LYS A 386 -5.84 11.09 -15.43
C LYS A 386 -6.26 11.95 -14.24
N GLY A 387 -5.38 12.83 -13.78
CA GLY A 387 -5.72 13.76 -12.72
C GLY A 387 -4.52 14.21 -11.89
N PRO A 388 -4.79 15.01 -10.86
CA PRO A 388 -3.74 15.63 -10.04
C PRO A 388 -2.95 14.65 -9.18
N CYS A 389 -3.39 13.41 -9.03
CA CYS A 389 -2.66 12.38 -8.28
C CYS A 389 -1.73 11.53 -9.16
N VAL A 390 -1.70 11.76 -10.49
CA VAL A 390 -0.76 11.08 -11.39
C VAL A 390 0.64 11.62 -11.18
N MET A 391 1.63 10.72 -11.16
CA MET A 391 3.04 11.03 -10.96
C MET A 391 3.58 12.08 -11.93
N LYS A 392 4.64 12.78 -11.54
CA LYS A 392 5.42 13.65 -12.43
C LYS A 392 6.14 12.85 -13.51
N GLY A 393 6.54 11.62 -13.21
CA GLY A 393 7.27 10.70 -14.09
C GLY A 393 8.20 9.79 -13.29
N TYR A 394 8.99 8.99 -14.01
CA TYR A 394 10.06 8.20 -13.42
C TYR A 394 11.37 9.02 -13.37
N TRP A 395 12.08 8.93 -12.25
CA TRP A 395 13.34 9.63 -12.03
C TRP A 395 14.40 9.22 -13.07
N ASN A 396 14.98 10.20 -13.75
CA ASN A 396 15.99 10.00 -14.81
C ASN A 396 15.59 8.99 -15.91
N LYS A 397 14.29 8.80 -16.17
CA LYS A 397 13.77 7.83 -17.13
C LYS A 397 12.71 8.46 -18.04
N PRO A 398 13.08 9.41 -18.92
CA PRO A 398 12.12 10.13 -19.76
C PRO A 398 11.40 9.22 -20.76
N GLU A 399 12.10 8.23 -21.34
CA GLU A 399 11.51 7.30 -22.31
C GLU A 399 10.47 6.40 -21.67
N GLU A 400 10.78 5.81 -20.51
CA GLU A 400 9.83 4.98 -19.77
C GLU A 400 8.65 5.80 -19.23
N THR A 401 8.88 7.09 -18.93
CA THR A 401 7.80 8.01 -18.56
C THR A 401 6.88 8.24 -19.75
N ALA A 402 7.41 8.55 -20.91
CA ALA A 402 6.63 8.75 -22.15
C ALA A 402 5.90 7.48 -22.60
N ALA A 403 6.45 6.30 -22.30
CA ALA A 403 5.80 5.03 -22.60
C ALA A 403 4.49 4.82 -21.84
N VAL A 404 4.37 5.36 -20.61
CA VAL A 404 3.19 5.19 -19.74
C VAL A 404 2.32 6.43 -19.62
N LEU A 405 2.89 7.64 -19.80
CA LEU A 405 2.13 8.90 -19.77
C LEU A 405 1.89 9.39 -21.21
N LYS A 406 0.67 9.14 -21.73
CA LYS A 406 0.28 9.49 -23.09
C LYS A 406 -0.93 10.42 -23.08
N ASN A 407 -0.82 11.58 -23.72
CA ASN A 407 -1.91 12.58 -23.83
C ASN A 407 -2.52 12.95 -22.45
N GLY A 408 -1.70 12.97 -21.40
CA GLY A 408 -2.11 13.25 -20.03
C GLY A 408 -2.81 12.09 -19.31
N TRP A 409 -2.86 10.90 -19.90
CA TRP A 409 -3.35 9.67 -19.28
C TRP A 409 -2.18 8.77 -18.87
N LEU A 410 -2.25 8.25 -17.65
CA LEU A 410 -1.40 7.17 -17.19
C LEU A 410 -1.98 5.84 -17.66
N HIS A 411 -1.25 5.14 -18.50
CA HIS A 411 -1.50 3.78 -18.91
C HIS A 411 -0.98 2.82 -17.84
N THR A 412 -1.89 2.18 -17.11
CA THR A 412 -1.53 1.40 -15.91
C THR A 412 -0.95 0.04 -16.22
N GLY A 413 -1.24 -0.49 -17.41
CA GLY A 413 -0.97 -1.88 -17.78
C GLY A 413 -1.92 -2.87 -17.09
N ASP A 414 -2.88 -2.41 -16.30
CA ASP A 414 -3.92 -3.24 -15.70
C ASP A 414 -5.13 -3.27 -16.65
N VAL A 415 -5.72 -4.44 -16.83
CA VAL A 415 -6.86 -4.70 -17.73
C VAL A 415 -8.12 -4.93 -16.92
N GLY A 416 -9.22 -4.34 -17.36
CA GLY A 416 -10.49 -4.47 -16.67
C GLY A 416 -11.65 -3.88 -17.48
N TYR A 417 -12.80 -3.81 -16.86
CA TYR A 417 -13.99 -3.16 -17.42
C TYR A 417 -14.72 -2.34 -16.36
N MET A 418 -15.56 -1.42 -16.80
CA MET A 418 -16.41 -0.62 -15.93
C MET A 418 -17.87 -0.99 -16.22
N ASP A 419 -18.68 -1.23 -15.18
CA ASP A 419 -20.11 -1.47 -15.38
C ASP A 419 -20.90 -0.15 -15.52
N GLU A 420 -22.20 -0.24 -15.81
CA GLU A 420 -23.11 0.90 -15.98
C GLU A 420 -23.22 1.78 -14.74
N ASP A 421 -22.98 1.23 -13.55
CA ASP A 421 -22.97 1.96 -12.28
C ASP A 421 -21.62 2.62 -11.98
N GLY A 422 -20.61 2.42 -12.83
CA GLY A 422 -19.26 2.97 -12.68
C GLY A 422 -18.35 2.17 -11.75
N TYR A 423 -18.73 0.93 -11.39
CA TYR A 423 -17.83 0.02 -10.69
C TYR A 423 -16.82 -0.59 -11.65
N ILE A 424 -15.57 -0.65 -11.23
CA ILE A 424 -14.45 -1.14 -12.02
C ILE A 424 -14.11 -2.56 -11.58
N TYR A 425 -13.94 -3.44 -12.54
CA TYR A 425 -13.55 -4.83 -12.32
C TYR A 425 -12.17 -5.06 -12.93
N LEU A 426 -11.22 -5.40 -12.08
CA LEU A 426 -9.86 -5.73 -12.51
C LEU A 426 -9.85 -7.19 -12.99
N THR A 427 -9.58 -7.39 -14.27
CA THR A 427 -9.45 -8.73 -14.84
C THR A 427 -8.08 -9.31 -14.58
N ASP A 428 -7.00 -8.63 -15.04
CA ASP A 428 -5.60 -9.00 -14.75
C ASP A 428 -4.65 -7.87 -15.19
N ARG A 429 -3.34 -8.20 -15.28
CA ARG A 429 -2.32 -7.35 -15.88
C ARG A 429 -2.03 -7.76 -17.31
N LYS A 430 -1.91 -6.81 -18.21
CA LYS A 430 -1.59 -7.03 -19.64
C LYS A 430 -0.37 -7.96 -19.84
N LYS A 431 0.65 -7.83 -18.98
CA LYS A 431 1.90 -8.61 -19.01
C LYS A 431 1.80 -10.00 -18.37
N ASP A 432 0.78 -10.26 -17.57
CA ASP A 432 0.59 -11.55 -16.89
C ASP A 432 -0.45 -12.42 -17.62
N LEU A 433 -1.06 -11.88 -18.68
CA LEU A 433 -1.96 -12.57 -19.56
C LEU A 433 -1.28 -13.81 -20.16
N ILE A 434 -1.96 -14.93 -20.11
CA ILE A 434 -1.51 -16.19 -20.72
C ILE A 434 -2.19 -16.29 -22.07
N ILE A 435 -1.40 -16.41 -23.14
CA ILE A 435 -1.92 -16.51 -24.52
C ILE A 435 -1.80 -17.97 -24.98
N ARG A 436 -2.91 -18.70 -24.89
CA ARG A 436 -2.97 -20.11 -25.25
C ARG A 436 -3.76 -20.33 -26.53
N GLY A 437 -3.08 -20.67 -27.63
CA GLY A 437 -3.73 -20.93 -28.91
C GLY A 437 -4.53 -19.74 -29.45
N GLY A 438 -4.10 -18.50 -29.12
CA GLY A 438 -4.81 -17.27 -29.48
C GLY A 438 -5.88 -16.82 -28.49
N GLU A 439 -6.20 -17.63 -27.47
CA GLU A 439 -7.14 -17.28 -26.41
C GLU A 439 -6.44 -16.60 -25.24
N ASN A 440 -7.03 -15.50 -24.78
CA ASN A 440 -6.56 -14.76 -23.62
C ASN A 440 -7.06 -15.39 -22.32
N ILE A 441 -6.14 -15.90 -21.51
CA ILE A 441 -6.45 -16.50 -20.20
C ILE A 441 -5.92 -15.59 -19.10
N TYR A 442 -6.79 -15.21 -18.19
CA TYR A 442 -6.48 -14.34 -17.07
C TYR A 442 -6.15 -15.18 -15.83
N PRO A 443 -4.90 -15.17 -15.33
CA PRO A 443 -4.48 -15.93 -14.14
C PRO A 443 -5.41 -15.78 -12.95
N LYS A 444 -5.89 -14.56 -12.68
CA LYS A 444 -6.79 -14.26 -11.57
C LYS A 444 -8.10 -15.05 -11.59
N GLU A 445 -8.66 -15.33 -12.77
CA GLU A 445 -9.90 -16.12 -12.88
C GLU A 445 -9.68 -17.54 -12.35
N ILE A 446 -8.53 -18.13 -12.68
CA ILE A 446 -8.16 -19.46 -12.24
C ILE A 446 -7.83 -19.49 -10.75
N GLU A 447 -7.11 -18.48 -10.27
CA GLU A 447 -6.83 -18.28 -8.84
C GLU A 447 -8.14 -18.20 -8.02
N ASN A 448 -9.12 -17.45 -8.50
CA ASN A 448 -10.43 -17.32 -7.86
C ASN A 448 -11.20 -18.65 -7.81
N ILE A 449 -11.09 -19.49 -8.84
CA ILE A 449 -11.73 -20.82 -8.86
C ILE A 449 -11.00 -21.73 -7.87
N LEU A 450 -9.68 -21.77 -7.89
CA LEU A 450 -8.89 -22.56 -6.94
C LEU A 450 -9.19 -22.19 -5.48
N HIS A 451 -9.38 -20.91 -5.17
CA HIS A 451 -9.77 -20.45 -3.84
C HIS A 451 -11.17 -20.91 -3.39
N GLN A 452 -12.02 -21.41 -4.29
CA GLN A 452 -13.33 -22.01 -3.91
C GLN A 452 -13.16 -23.43 -3.37
N HIS A 453 -12.04 -24.09 -3.65
CA HIS A 453 -11.77 -25.41 -3.10
C HIS A 453 -11.45 -25.33 -1.59
N PRO A 454 -12.14 -26.11 -0.73
CA PRO A 454 -12.04 -25.97 0.74
C PRO A 454 -10.64 -26.14 1.31
N ALA A 455 -9.80 -26.95 0.66
CA ALA A 455 -8.42 -27.23 1.09
C ALA A 455 -7.43 -26.13 0.67
N VAL A 456 -7.76 -25.23 -0.26
CA VAL A 456 -6.82 -24.24 -0.80
C VAL A 456 -6.73 -23.05 0.15
N LEU A 457 -5.49 -22.69 0.53
CA LEU A 457 -5.16 -21.50 1.29
C LEU A 457 -4.77 -20.34 0.36
N GLU A 458 -3.85 -20.61 -0.57
CA GLU A 458 -3.36 -19.62 -1.53
C GLU A 458 -3.16 -20.28 -2.90
N ALA A 459 -3.31 -19.49 -3.96
CA ALA A 459 -3.05 -19.91 -5.34
C ALA A 459 -2.34 -18.81 -6.11
N GLY A 460 -1.37 -19.18 -6.95
CA GLY A 460 -0.70 -18.29 -7.90
C GLY A 460 -0.60 -18.98 -9.26
N VAL A 461 -1.01 -18.28 -10.33
CA VAL A 461 -1.09 -18.85 -11.67
C VAL A 461 -0.19 -18.09 -12.63
N ILE A 462 0.51 -18.83 -13.49
CA ILE A 462 1.39 -18.29 -14.54
C ILE A 462 1.21 -19.05 -15.86
N GLY A 463 1.62 -18.40 -16.96
CA GLY A 463 1.88 -19.07 -18.23
C GLY A 463 3.25 -19.75 -18.22
N ILE A 464 3.32 -20.92 -18.80
CA ILE A 464 4.55 -21.63 -19.11
C ILE A 464 4.61 -21.95 -20.61
N PRO A 465 5.79 -22.08 -21.22
CA PRO A 465 5.90 -22.42 -22.63
C PRO A 465 5.19 -23.75 -22.96
N ASP A 466 4.49 -23.78 -24.11
CA ASP A 466 3.84 -24.98 -24.65
C ASP A 466 4.07 -25.04 -26.17
N GLU A 467 4.57 -26.19 -26.63
CA GLU A 467 4.96 -26.38 -28.05
C GLU A 467 3.79 -26.29 -29.03
N VAL A 468 2.58 -26.62 -28.58
CA VAL A 468 1.38 -26.67 -29.44
C VAL A 468 0.59 -25.37 -29.40
N TYR A 469 0.41 -24.81 -28.21
CA TYR A 469 -0.47 -23.67 -27.98
C TYR A 469 0.27 -22.36 -27.66
N GLY A 470 1.61 -22.36 -27.71
CA GLY A 470 2.45 -21.21 -27.34
C GLY A 470 2.64 -21.13 -25.83
N GLU A 471 1.54 -21.06 -25.08
CA GLU A 471 1.56 -21.10 -23.61
C GLU A 471 0.55 -22.12 -23.06
N ALA A 472 0.86 -22.65 -21.87
CA ALA A 472 -0.03 -23.44 -21.04
C ALA A 472 -0.13 -22.84 -19.63
N VAL A 473 -1.22 -23.16 -18.95
CA VAL A 473 -1.46 -22.69 -17.58
C VAL A 473 -0.75 -23.59 -16.57
N LYS A 474 0.02 -23.01 -15.66
CA LYS A 474 0.57 -23.66 -14.46
C LYS A 474 0.05 -22.97 -13.21
N ALA A 475 -0.46 -23.75 -12.25
CA ALA A 475 -0.90 -23.26 -10.96
C ALA A 475 0.02 -23.73 -9.84
N PHE A 476 0.35 -22.83 -8.92
CA PHE A 476 1.02 -23.12 -7.65
C PHE A 476 0.01 -22.95 -6.53
N VAL A 477 -0.12 -23.95 -5.66
CA VAL A 477 -1.15 -23.98 -4.64
C VAL A 477 -0.54 -24.28 -3.26
N VAL A 478 -0.95 -23.49 -2.28
CA VAL A 478 -0.68 -23.73 -0.85
C VAL A 478 -1.97 -24.27 -0.22
N LEU A 479 -1.87 -25.38 0.48
CA LEU A 479 -3.00 -25.98 1.19
C LEU A 479 -3.12 -25.43 2.61
N LYS A 480 -4.34 -25.37 3.14
CA LYS A 480 -4.62 -25.00 4.55
C LYS A 480 -3.99 -25.99 5.55
N LYS A 481 -3.90 -27.24 5.16
CA LYS A 481 -3.28 -28.33 5.92
C LYS A 481 -2.57 -29.25 4.93
N GLU A 482 -1.38 -29.67 5.27
CA GLU A 482 -0.63 -30.64 4.46
C GLU A 482 -1.47 -31.91 4.22
N GLY A 483 -1.49 -32.36 2.97
CA GLY A 483 -2.25 -33.54 2.57
C GLY A 483 -3.78 -33.35 2.49
N ALA A 484 -4.31 -32.12 2.67
CA ALA A 484 -5.75 -31.84 2.61
C ALA A 484 -6.37 -32.01 1.21
N ALA A 485 -5.55 -31.99 0.14
CA ALA A 485 -5.92 -32.33 -1.23
C ALA A 485 -4.68 -32.77 -2.02
N SER A 486 -4.89 -33.59 -3.03
CA SER A 486 -3.87 -33.97 -4.02
C SER A 486 -3.91 -33.06 -5.24
N CYS A 487 -2.83 -33.03 -6.04
CA CYS A 487 -2.82 -32.34 -7.33
C CYS A 487 -3.92 -32.88 -8.25
N GLU A 488 -4.21 -34.17 -8.21
CA GLU A 488 -5.25 -34.80 -9.03
C GLU A 488 -6.65 -34.33 -8.63
N GLU A 489 -6.95 -34.25 -7.34
CA GLU A 489 -8.22 -33.70 -6.84
C GLU A 489 -8.41 -32.24 -7.26
N LEU A 490 -7.38 -31.41 -7.15
CA LEU A 490 -7.42 -30.02 -7.60
C LEU A 490 -7.58 -29.91 -9.12
N MET A 491 -6.93 -30.78 -9.89
CA MET A 491 -7.12 -30.85 -11.35
C MET A 491 -8.55 -31.23 -11.72
N ASN A 492 -9.13 -32.20 -11.03
CA ASN A 492 -10.52 -32.61 -11.25
C ASN A 492 -11.48 -31.47 -10.85
N PHE A 493 -11.24 -30.82 -9.73
CA PHE A 493 -12.00 -29.62 -9.35
C PHE A 493 -11.94 -28.53 -10.44
N CYS A 494 -10.77 -28.28 -11.03
CA CYS A 494 -10.63 -27.36 -12.16
C CYS A 494 -11.40 -27.81 -13.40
N LYS A 495 -11.44 -29.13 -13.68
CA LYS A 495 -12.23 -29.68 -14.82
C LYS A 495 -13.71 -29.40 -14.68
N ASP A 496 -14.24 -29.47 -13.48
CA ASP A 496 -15.67 -29.30 -13.19
C ASP A 496 -16.11 -27.82 -13.19
N ASN A 497 -15.15 -26.90 -12.93
CA ASN A 497 -15.47 -25.51 -12.67
C ASN A 497 -14.94 -24.52 -13.73
N MET A 498 -14.23 -24.99 -14.78
CA MET A 498 -13.73 -24.11 -15.83
C MET A 498 -13.64 -24.75 -17.21
N PRO A 499 -13.74 -23.95 -18.30
CA PRO A 499 -13.57 -24.43 -19.68
C PRO A 499 -12.20 -25.07 -19.91
N THR A 500 -12.11 -25.99 -20.84
CA THR A 500 -10.91 -26.80 -21.12
C THR A 500 -9.67 -25.95 -21.40
N TYR A 501 -9.80 -24.84 -22.13
CA TYR A 501 -8.67 -24.00 -22.49
C TYR A 501 -8.05 -23.25 -21.30
N LYS A 502 -8.83 -22.97 -20.23
CA LYS A 502 -8.36 -22.32 -18.99
C LYS A 502 -7.77 -23.28 -17.97
N ARG A 503 -7.96 -24.60 -18.13
CA ARG A 503 -7.53 -25.57 -17.15
C ARG A 503 -6.01 -25.60 -17.00
N PRO A 504 -5.49 -25.63 -15.76
CA PRO A 504 -4.06 -25.84 -15.54
C PRO A 504 -3.59 -27.14 -16.21
N LYS A 505 -2.49 -27.07 -16.93
CA LYS A 505 -1.77 -28.25 -17.42
C LYS A 505 -0.99 -28.91 -16.28
N VAL A 506 -0.53 -28.08 -15.34
CA VAL A 506 0.24 -28.51 -14.17
C VAL A 506 -0.27 -27.80 -12.93
N ILE A 507 -0.46 -28.54 -11.84
CA ILE A 507 -0.63 -28.01 -10.49
C ILE A 507 0.55 -28.47 -9.65
N GLN A 508 1.21 -27.53 -8.98
CA GLN A 508 2.32 -27.77 -8.07
C GLN A 508 1.95 -27.32 -6.66
N LEU A 509 2.00 -28.22 -5.69
CA LEU A 509 1.83 -27.88 -4.28
C LEU A 509 3.11 -27.24 -3.74
N MET A 510 2.95 -26.21 -2.90
CA MET A 510 4.02 -25.50 -2.23
C MET A 510 3.67 -25.29 -0.76
N ASN A 511 4.70 -25.14 0.09
CA ASN A 511 4.50 -24.77 1.49
C ASN A 511 4.14 -23.29 1.62
N GLU A 512 4.71 -22.43 0.77
CA GLU A 512 4.42 -21.00 0.70
C GLU A 512 4.66 -20.48 -0.73
N LEU A 513 3.94 -19.41 -1.11
CA LEU A 513 4.20 -18.71 -2.36
C LEU A 513 5.19 -17.55 -2.11
N PRO A 514 6.07 -17.24 -3.10
CA PRO A 514 6.94 -16.08 -3.01
C PRO A 514 6.12 -14.79 -2.97
N LYS A 515 6.40 -13.92 -1.98
CA LYS A 515 5.67 -12.68 -1.74
C LYS A 515 6.59 -11.49 -1.60
N SER A 516 6.09 -10.33 -2.02
CA SER A 516 6.73 -9.05 -1.71
C SER A 516 6.59 -8.70 -0.23
N ALA A 517 7.32 -7.68 0.23
CA ALA A 517 7.21 -7.16 1.60
C ALA A 517 5.79 -6.70 1.99
N VAL A 518 4.94 -6.42 1.00
CA VAL A 518 3.52 -6.07 1.20
C VAL A 518 2.58 -7.27 0.99
N GLY A 519 3.09 -8.52 0.99
CA GLY A 519 2.28 -9.72 0.90
C GLY A 519 1.71 -10.04 -0.49
N LYS A 520 2.15 -9.36 -1.56
CA LYS A 520 1.72 -9.63 -2.94
C LYS A 520 2.51 -10.80 -3.51
N ILE A 521 1.81 -11.77 -4.14
CA ILE A 521 2.45 -12.90 -4.83
C ILE A 521 3.34 -12.39 -5.98
N LEU A 522 4.58 -12.86 -6.02
CA LEU A 522 5.59 -12.51 -7.00
C LEU A 522 5.59 -13.50 -8.17
N ARG A 523 4.69 -13.31 -9.15
CA ARG A 523 4.59 -14.18 -10.33
C ARG A 523 5.90 -14.32 -11.10
N ARG A 524 6.76 -13.27 -11.07
CA ARG A 524 8.09 -13.34 -11.66
C ARG A 524 8.93 -14.46 -11.03
N GLU A 525 8.87 -14.61 -9.72
CA GLU A 525 9.62 -15.67 -9.02
C GLU A 525 9.00 -17.05 -9.25
N LEU A 526 7.66 -17.11 -9.36
CA LEU A 526 6.98 -18.35 -9.77
C LEU A 526 7.43 -18.82 -11.16
N ARG A 527 7.66 -17.88 -12.12
CA ARG A 527 8.18 -18.22 -13.46
C ARG A 527 9.61 -18.78 -13.41
N ASN A 528 10.42 -18.41 -12.42
CA ASN A 528 11.77 -18.95 -12.24
C ASN A 528 11.76 -20.36 -11.63
N ILE A 529 10.67 -20.77 -10.99
CA ILE A 529 10.48 -22.09 -10.39
C ILE A 529 9.81 -23.06 -11.40
N GLY A 530 9.10 -22.49 -12.35
CA GLY A 530 8.34 -23.24 -13.39
C GLY A 530 9.10 -23.51 -14.60
#